data_0fbc36edbbe5c8cddf7374746358b5ea
#
_entry.id   0fbc36edbbe5c8cddf7374746358b5ea
#
_cell.length_a   1.000
_cell.length_b   1.000
_cell.length_c   1.000
_cell.angle_alpha   90.00
_cell.angle_beta   90.00
_cell.angle_gamma   90.00
#
_symmetry.space_group_name_H-M   'P 1'
#
loop_
_entity.id
_entity.type
_entity.pdbx_description
1 polymer ?
#
loop_
_entity_poly.entity_id
_entity_poly.type
_entity_poly.pdbx_seq_one_letter_code
_entity_poly.pdbx_strand_id
1 'polypeptide(L)'
;MRILILSHTRCGSTTLCKWLSKELNIGLDETPYDHKTFNSVFEKENIIRKIVVEEYNPPNDVIEKFDKVICLSRENDIDSAISFINANNKSRWHDTYQITNEWINDNKNKIIETVYKYEQLKTHLKNKDLFQITYENMYINKTDVNKVISYLNIETPKHLDMIDYDKKYRKDTYTLTHDFKRKNII
;
A
#
# COMPACT_ATOMS: atom_id res chain seq x y z
N MET A 1 5.77 -17.99 11.22
CA MET A 1 4.58 -17.26 10.74
C MET A 1 4.87 -16.61 9.39
N ARG A 2 4.04 -16.86 8.40
CA ARG A 2 4.13 -16.26 7.06
C ARG A 2 3.04 -15.22 6.91
N ILE A 3 3.42 -13.99 6.59
CA ILE A 3 2.48 -12.86 6.44
C ILE A 3 2.53 -12.37 5.00
N LEU A 4 1.36 -12.24 4.38
CA LEU A 4 1.18 -11.64 3.07
C LEU A 4 0.58 -10.24 3.20
N ILE A 5 1.21 -9.25 2.58
CA ILE A 5 0.66 -7.92 2.42
C ILE A 5 0.25 -7.75 0.95
N LEU A 6 -1.05 -7.72 0.71
CA LEU A 6 -1.63 -7.40 -0.60
C LEU A 6 -1.94 -5.90 -0.66
N SER A 7 -1.51 -5.25 -1.71
CA SER A 7 -1.74 -3.81 -1.83
C SER A 7 -1.71 -3.36 -3.29
N HIS A 8 -2.35 -2.24 -3.61
CA HIS A 8 -1.99 -1.50 -4.82
C HIS A 8 -0.78 -0.59 -4.57
N THR A 9 -0.18 -0.06 -5.65
CA THR A 9 0.97 0.85 -5.53
C THR A 9 0.61 2.11 -4.72
N ARG A 10 1.59 2.69 -4.03
CA ARG A 10 1.52 3.97 -3.30
C ARG A 10 0.53 4.02 -2.13
N CYS A 11 0.21 2.88 -1.53
CA CYS A 11 -0.63 2.82 -0.33
C CYS A 11 0.17 2.58 0.98
N GLY A 12 1.50 2.75 0.98
CA GLY A 12 2.32 2.65 2.20
C GLY A 12 2.70 1.23 2.59
N SER A 13 2.52 0.23 1.71
CA SER A 13 2.80 -1.18 2.02
C SER A 13 4.26 -1.45 2.38
N THR A 14 5.23 -0.74 1.80
CA THR A 14 6.64 -0.88 2.18
C THR A 14 6.89 -0.47 3.63
N THR A 15 6.29 0.63 4.09
CA THR A 15 6.37 1.08 5.49
C THR A 15 5.74 0.07 6.43
N LEU A 16 4.56 -0.45 6.07
CA LEU A 16 3.89 -1.51 6.83
C LEU A 16 4.77 -2.76 6.98
N CYS A 17 5.34 -3.23 5.87
CA CYS A 17 6.21 -4.40 5.87
C CYS A 17 7.45 -4.20 6.75
N LYS A 18 8.11 -3.04 6.66
CA LYS A 18 9.29 -2.71 7.47
C LYS A 18 8.95 -2.63 8.96
N TRP A 19 7.83 -2.00 9.31
CA TRP A 19 7.36 -1.96 10.67
C TRP A 19 7.09 -3.37 11.21
N LEU A 20 6.30 -4.17 10.52
CA LEU A 20 5.97 -5.53 10.94
C LEU A 20 7.21 -6.44 11.03
N SER A 21 8.13 -6.33 10.08
CA SER A 21 9.39 -7.09 10.12
C SER A 21 10.18 -6.79 11.38
N LYS A 22 10.27 -5.52 11.76
CA LYS A 22 10.98 -5.09 12.97
C LYS A 22 10.22 -5.46 14.24
N GLU A 23 8.89 -5.29 14.24
CA GLU A 23 8.03 -5.56 15.39
C GLU A 23 8.00 -7.05 15.76
N LEU A 24 7.91 -7.90 14.74
CA LEU A 24 7.80 -9.35 14.90
C LEU A 24 9.16 -10.06 14.85
N ASN A 25 10.24 -9.35 14.54
CA ASN A 25 11.59 -9.90 14.32
C ASN A 25 11.58 -11.04 13.29
N ILE A 26 10.93 -10.85 12.16
CA ILE A 26 10.83 -11.82 11.05
C ILE A 26 11.36 -11.21 9.75
N GLY A 27 11.81 -12.10 8.85
CA GLY A 27 12.39 -11.69 7.56
C GLY A 27 11.39 -10.93 6.68
N LEU A 28 11.91 -9.99 5.89
CA LEU A 28 11.15 -9.27 4.86
C LEU A 28 11.68 -9.70 3.49
N ASP A 29 10.77 -10.14 2.63
CA ASP A 29 11.08 -10.42 1.22
C ASP A 29 10.53 -9.28 0.35
N GLU A 30 11.43 -8.44 -0.12
CA GLU A 30 11.15 -7.31 -1.00
C GLU A 30 11.40 -7.65 -2.49
N THR A 31 11.72 -8.91 -2.82
CA THR A 31 11.94 -9.30 -4.22
C THR A 31 10.68 -9.06 -5.05
N PRO A 32 10.82 -8.46 -6.24
CA PRO A 32 9.72 -8.36 -7.19
C PRO A 32 9.15 -9.75 -7.48
N TYR A 33 7.85 -9.84 -7.69
CA TYR A 33 7.23 -11.10 -8.01
C TYR A 33 7.85 -11.69 -9.28
N ASP A 34 8.44 -12.88 -9.13
CA ASP A 34 8.78 -13.77 -10.24
C ASP A 34 8.20 -15.15 -9.91
N HIS A 35 7.47 -15.75 -10.86
CA HIS A 35 6.90 -17.09 -10.70
C HIS A 35 7.92 -18.13 -10.23
N LYS A 36 9.19 -17.97 -10.59
CA LYS A 36 10.27 -18.90 -10.20
C LYS A 36 10.74 -18.71 -8.76
N THR A 37 10.75 -17.46 -8.26
CA THR A 37 11.18 -17.15 -6.89
C THR A 37 10.08 -17.35 -5.86
N PHE A 38 8.81 -17.39 -6.30
CA PHE A 38 7.67 -17.52 -5.39
C PHE A 38 7.68 -18.84 -4.60
N ASN A 39 8.12 -19.93 -5.20
CA ASN A 39 8.21 -21.22 -4.50
C ASN A 39 9.24 -21.23 -3.38
N SER A 40 10.36 -20.50 -3.52
CA SER A 40 11.38 -20.39 -2.49
C SER A 40 10.92 -19.64 -1.22
N VAL A 41 9.90 -18.80 -1.34
CA VAL A 41 9.31 -18.08 -0.19
C VAL A 41 8.59 -19.03 0.76
N PHE A 42 8.00 -20.12 0.26
CA PHE A 42 7.32 -21.12 1.09
C PHE A 42 8.25 -22.03 1.87
N GLU A 43 9.56 -22.02 1.53
CA GLU A 43 10.59 -22.74 2.29
C GLU A 43 10.97 -22.00 3.59
N LYS A 44 10.61 -20.72 3.72
CA LYS A 44 10.89 -19.91 4.91
C LYS A 44 9.70 -19.91 5.87
N GLU A 45 9.93 -20.28 7.11
CA GLU A 45 8.89 -20.36 8.15
C GLU A 45 8.45 -18.98 8.69
N ASN A 46 9.37 -17.99 8.71
CA ASN A 46 9.13 -16.68 9.29
C ASN A 46 9.47 -15.59 8.28
N ILE A 47 8.43 -15.11 7.57
CA ILE A 47 8.62 -14.16 6.48
C ILE A 47 7.40 -13.25 6.28
N ILE A 48 7.67 -12.00 5.92
CA ILE A 48 6.68 -11.08 5.35
C ILE A 48 6.92 -10.99 3.86
N ARG A 49 5.87 -11.18 3.08
CA ARG A 49 5.88 -10.97 1.63
C ARG A 49 4.93 -9.84 1.26
N LYS A 50 5.40 -8.94 0.41
CA LYS A 50 4.57 -7.91 -0.21
C LYS A 50 4.26 -8.30 -1.65
N ILE A 51 2.98 -8.20 -2.04
CA ILE A 51 2.54 -8.32 -3.42
C ILE A 51 1.78 -7.05 -3.79
N VAL A 52 2.21 -6.45 -4.90
CA VAL A 52 1.53 -5.32 -5.52
C VAL A 52 0.60 -5.88 -6.59
N VAL A 53 -0.72 -5.74 -6.38
CA VAL A 53 -1.74 -6.43 -7.19
C VAL A 53 -1.80 -5.98 -8.66
N GLU A 54 -1.27 -4.80 -8.98
CA GLU A 54 -1.10 -4.37 -10.37
C GLU A 54 -0.03 -5.17 -11.13
N GLU A 55 0.96 -5.67 -10.39
CA GLU A 55 2.04 -6.48 -10.95
C GLU A 55 1.66 -7.96 -10.98
N TYR A 56 0.98 -8.41 -9.94
CA TYR A 56 0.52 -9.78 -9.82
C TYR A 56 -0.68 -9.90 -8.88
N ASN A 57 -1.75 -10.48 -9.40
CA ASN A 57 -2.92 -10.85 -8.59
C ASN A 57 -2.85 -12.32 -8.20
N PRO A 58 -2.47 -12.64 -6.95
CA PRO A 58 -2.27 -14.01 -6.54
C PRO A 58 -3.60 -14.78 -6.51
N PRO A 59 -3.64 -16.01 -7.06
CA PRO A 59 -4.79 -16.89 -6.93
C PRO A 59 -4.98 -17.33 -5.47
N ASN A 60 -6.17 -17.82 -5.15
CA ASN A 60 -6.53 -18.13 -3.76
C ASN A 60 -5.64 -19.23 -3.15
N ASP A 61 -5.27 -20.24 -3.89
CA ASP A 61 -4.37 -21.31 -3.43
C ASP A 61 -2.97 -20.80 -3.03
N VAL A 62 -2.56 -19.66 -3.57
CA VAL A 62 -1.34 -18.96 -3.16
C VAL A 62 -1.56 -18.18 -1.87
N ILE A 63 -2.70 -17.48 -1.76
CA ILE A 63 -3.07 -16.71 -0.57
C ILE A 63 -3.21 -17.62 0.65
N GLU A 64 -3.84 -18.78 0.49
CA GLU A 64 -4.07 -19.78 1.54
C GLU A 64 -2.77 -20.39 2.12
N LYS A 65 -1.63 -20.23 1.46
CA LYS A 65 -0.33 -20.67 1.98
C LYS A 65 0.24 -19.75 3.06
N PHE A 66 -0.36 -18.59 3.30
CA PHE A 66 0.07 -17.63 4.33
C PHE A 66 -0.79 -17.78 5.58
N ASP A 67 -0.14 -17.67 6.74
CA ASP A 67 -0.83 -17.77 8.03
C ASP A 67 -1.68 -16.54 8.33
N LYS A 68 -1.25 -15.38 7.81
CA LYS A 68 -1.93 -14.09 7.94
C LYS A 68 -1.86 -13.33 6.62
N VAL A 69 -2.98 -12.72 6.23
CA VAL A 69 -3.07 -11.90 5.02
C VAL A 69 -3.68 -10.55 5.35
N ILE A 70 -3.00 -9.48 5.01
CA ILE A 70 -3.45 -8.11 5.21
C ILE A 70 -3.61 -7.44 3.86
N CYS A 71 -4.82 -6.97 3.55
CA CYS A 71 -5.09 -6.12 2.40
C CYS A 71 -4.98 -4.66 2.80
N LEU A 72 -4.02 -3.95 2.24
CA LEU A 72 -3.84 -2.52 2.43
C LEU A 72 -4.25 -1.77 1.17
N SER A 73 -5.27 -0.95 1.30
CA SER A 73 -5.72 -0.04 0.25
C SER A 73 -5.56 1.42 0.66
N ARG A 74 -5.82 2.33 -0.25
CA ARG A 74 -5.88 3.77 0.03
C ARG A 74 -7.27 4.28 -0.36
N GLU A 75 -7.91 5.07 0.51
CA GLU A 75 -9.23 5.64 0.24
C GLU A 75 -9.15 6.73 -0.83
N ASN A 76 -8.10 7.56 -0.76
CA ASN A 76 -7.86 8.61 -1.73
C ASN A 76 -7.05 8.09 -2.93
N ASP A 77 -7.75 7.56 -3.93
CA ASP A 77 -7.15 7.02 -5.16
C ASP A 77 -6.47 8.09 -6.00
N ILE A 78 -6.95 9.34 -5.95
CA ILE A 78 -6.35 10.45 -6.69
C ILE A 78 -4.95 10.74 -6.17
N ASP A 79 -4.76 10.78 -4.85
CA ASP A 79 -3.42 10.94 -4.26
C ASP A 79 -2.48 9.78 -4.63
N SER A 80 -3.01 8.56 -4.63
CA SER A 80 -2.25 7.39 -5.07
C SER A 80 -1.85 7.51 -6.53
N ALA A 81 -2.79 7.87 -7.42
CA ALA A 81 -2.55 8.00 -8.84
C ALA A 81 -1.53 9.10 -9.15
N ILE A 82 -1.68 10.27 -8.53
CA ILE A 82 -0.73 11.38 -8.67
C ILE A 82 0.67 10.95 -8.21
N SER A 83 0.76 10.32 -7.03
CA SER A 83 2.03 9.84 -6.50
C SER A 83 2.68 8.78 -7.39
N PHE A 84 1.90 7.89 -7.97
CA PHE A 84 2.36 6.85 -8.88
C PHE A 84 2.90 7.43 -10.20
N ILE A 85 2.11 8.28 -10.85
CA ILE A 85 2.48 8.89 -12.15
C ILE A 85 3.73 9.76 -11.97
N ASN A 86 3.79 10.54 -10.89
CA ASN A 86 4.95 11.38 -10.61
C ASN A 86 6.22 10.56 -10.38
N ALA A 87 6.13 9.45 -9.63
CA ALA A 87 7.25 8.55 -9.40
C ALA A 87 7.75 7.90 -10.69
N ASN A 88 6.84 7.45 -11.58
CA ASN A 88 7.18 6.85 -12.86
C ASN A 88 7.83 7.84 -13.82
N ASN A 89 7.28 9.06 -13.93
CA ASN A 89 7.80 10.08 -14.86
C ASN A 89 9.24 10.49 -14.54
N LYS A 90 9.68 10.36 -13.29
CA LYS A 90 11.00 10.83 -12.83
C LYS A 90 11.96 9.71 -12.44
N SER A 91 11.55 8.45 -12.55
CA SER A 91 12.32 7.27 -12.08
C SER A 91 12.77 7.39 -10.61
N ARG A 92 12.02 8.13 -9.79
CA ARG A 92 12.38 8.44 -8.39
C ARG A 92 11.22 8.13 -7.46
N TRP A 93 11.23 6.98 -6.85
CA TRP A 93 10.14 6.45 -6.03
C TRP A 93 10.06 7.03 -4.61
N HIS A 94 11.09 7.74 -4.16
CA HIS A 94 11.23 8.17 -2.76
C HIS A 94 11.39 9.68 -2.56
N ASP A 95 11.44 10.47 -3.65
CA ASP A 95 11.64 11.91 -3.54
C ASP A 95 10.31 12.66 -3.35
N THR A 96 10.36 13.73 -2.59
CA THR A 96 9.28 14.71 -2.48
C THR A 96 9.33 15.67 -3.66
N TYR A 97 8.21 15.79 -4.38
CA TYR A 97 8.09 16.72 -5.51
C TYR A 97 7.02 17.75 -5.22
N GLN A 98 7.29 18.97 -5.65
CA GLN A 98 6.24 19.96 -5.80
C GLN A 98 5.38 19.57 -7.00
N ILE A 99 4.15 19.15 -6.72
CA ILE A 99 3.12 18.88 -7.73
C ILE A 99 2.40 20.20 -7.95
N THR A 100 2.46 20.74 -9.17
CA THR A 100 1.79 21.98 -9.56
C THR A 100 0.44 21.70 -10.21
N ASN A 101 -0.45 22.69 -10.24
CA ASN A 101 -1.70 22.61 -11.00
C ASN A 101 -1.48 22.35 -12.50
N GLU A 102 -0.43 22.93 -13.08
CA GLU A 102 -0.04 22.70 -14.47
C GLU A 102 0.31 21.23 -14.70
N TRP A 103 1.17 20.65 -13.86
CA TRP A 103 1.52 19.23 -13.94
C TRP A 103 0.29 18.31 -13.81
N ILE A 104 -0.67 18.64 -12.92
CA ILE A 104 -1.91 17.89 -12.77
C ILE A 104 -2.76 17.97 -14.03
N ASN A 105 -2.88 19.15 -14.64
CA ASN A 105 -3.63 19.34 -15.87
C ASN A 105 -3.02 18.56 -17.05
N ASP A 106 -1.69 18.60 -17.18
CA ASP A 106 -0.95 17.87 -18.22
C ASP A 106 -1.10 16.34 -18.09
N ASN A 107 -1.26 15.84 -16.87
CA ASN A 107 -1.40 14.42 -16.60
C ASN A 107 -2.84 13.97 -16.30
N LYS A 108 -3.84 14.84 -16.51
CA LYS A 108 -5.23 14.62 -16.13
C LYS A 108 -5.78 13.27 -16.58
N ASN A 109 -5.62 12.94 -17.87
CA ASN A 109 -6.17 11.70 -18.43
C ASN A 109 -5.51 10.46 -17.79
N LYS A 110 -4.19 10.49 -17.60
CA LYS A 110 -3.46 9.40 -16.91
C LYS A 110 -3.92 9.24 -15.46
N ILE A 111 -4.20 10.35 -14.77
CA ILE A 111 -4.69 10.32 -13.39
C ILE A 111 -6.06 9.62 -13.37
N ILE A 112 -6.99 10.02 -14.24
CA ILE A 112 -8.34 9.44 -14.32
C ILE A 112 -8.28 7.93 -14.62
N GLU A 113 -7.50 7.52 -15.61
CA GLU A 113 -7.31 6.11 -15.95
C GLU A 113 -6.73 5.30 -14.78
N THR A 114 -5.75 5.88 -14.05
CA THR A 114 -5.12 5.22 -12.91
C THR A 114 -6.10 5.10 -11.74
N VAL A 115 -6.90 6.13 -11.46
CA VAL A 115 -7.96 6.11 -10.44
C VAL A 115 -8.95 5.00 -10.73
N TYR A 116 -9.46 4.93 -11.97
CA TYR A 116 -10.39 3.88 -12.38
C TYR A 116 -9.82 2.48 -12.18
N LYS A 117 -8.55 2.28 -12.54
CA LYS A 117 -7.84 1.02 -12.31
C LYS A 117 -7.77 0.68 -10.82
N TYR A 118 -7.47 1.65 -9.94
CA TYR A 118 -7.40 1.42 -8.50
C TYR A 118 -8.75 1.09 -7.89
N GLU A 119 -9.83 1.72 -8.34
CA GLU A 119 -11.19 1.40 -7.90
C GLU A 119 -11.55 -0.05 -8.24
N GLN A 120 -11.22 -0.52 -9.44
CA GLN A 120 -11.41 -1.92 -9.83
C GLN A 120 -10.60 -2.88 -8.95
N LEU A 121 -9.33 -2.58 -8.70
CA LEU A 121 -8.46 -3.40 -7.84
C LEU A 121 -8.96 -3.45 -6.40
N LYS A 122 -9.41 -2.32 -5.84
CA LYS A 122 -10.01 -2.27 -4.50
C LYS A 122 -11.27 -3.10 -4.41
N THR A 123 -12.14 -3.01 -5.41
CA THR A 123 -13.36 -3.84 -5.48
C THR A 123 -13.02 -5.30 -5.50
N HIS A 124 -12.01 -5.69 -6.30
CA HIS A 124 -11.55 -7.08 -6.35
C HIS A 124 -10.99 -7.55 -5.00
N LEU A 125 -10.18 -6.73 -4.32
CA LEU A 125 -9.61 -7.08 -3.01
C LEU A 125 -10.68 -7.14 -1.91
N LYS A 126 -11.69 -6.27 -1.93
CA LYS A 126 -12.80 -6.29 -0.97
C LYS A 126 -13.63 -7.56 -1.06
N ASN A 127 -13.75 -8.13 -2.24
CA ASN A 127 -14.52 -9.37 -2.46
C ASN A 127 -13.77 -10.65 -1.97
N LYS A 128 -12.49 -10.52 -1.62
CA LYS A 128 -11.73 -11.58 -0.96
C LYS A 128 -11.92 -11.43 0.54
N ASP A 129 -12.58 -12.29 1.23
CA ASP A 129 -12.80 -12.26 2.69
C ASP A 129 -11.47 -12.27 3.48
N LEU A 130 -10.75 -11.15 3.42
CA LEU A 130 -9.42 -10.95 3.98
C LEU A 130 -9.42 -9.78 4.98
N PHE A 131 -8.45 -9.73 5.86
CA PHE A 131 -8.29 -8.62 6.81
C PHE A 131 -7.94 -7.31 6.09
N GLN A 132 -8.85 -6.35 6.12
CA GLN A 132 -8.78 -5.09 5.37
C GLN A 132 -8.35 -3.92 6.26
N ILE A 133 -7.39 -3.15 5.78
CA ILE A 133 -6.98 -1.87 6.38
C ILE A 133 -6.82 -0.81 5.30
N THR A 134 -6.89 0.46 5.69
CA THR A 134 -6.64 1.58 4.77
C THR A 134 -5.41 2.40 5.18
N TYR A 135 -4.78 3.00 4.19
CA TYR A 135 -3.65 3.89 4.40
C TYR A 135 -4.02 5.04 5.37
N GLU A 136 -5.19 5.64 5.18
CA GLU A 136 -5.69 6.73 6.00
C GLU A 136 -5.86 6.30 7.45
N ASN A 137 -6.46 5.14 7.68
CA ASN A 137 -6.67 4.62 9.03
C ASN A 137 -5.40 4.05 9.67
N MET A 138 -4.44 3.60 8.87
CA MET A 138 -3.16 3.11 9.37
C MET A 138 -2.19 4.24 9.74
N TYR A 139 -2.07 5.25 8.86
CA TYR A 139 -1.00 6.26 8.97
C TYR A 139 -1.48 7.64 9.41
N ILE A 140 -2.75 7.99 9.12
CA ILE A 140 -3.32 9.31 9.49
C ILE A 140 -4.07 9.23 10.81
N ASN A 141 -5.14 8.42 10.82
CA ASN A 141 -6.08 8.33 11.93
C ASN A 141 -5.60 7.38 13.03
N LYS A 142 -4.66 6.47 12.71
CA LYS A 142 -4.10 5.43 13.58
C LYS A 142 -5.13 4.40 14.08
N THR A 143 -6.35 4.41 13.56
CA THR A 143 -7.43 3.52 14.02
C THR A 143 -7.19 2.06 13.65
N ASP A 144 -6.48 1.78 12.54
CA ASP A 144 -6.19 0.41 12.10
C ASP A 144 -4.91 -0.16 12.73
N VAL A 145 -4.08 0.65 13.40
CA VAL A 145 -2.86 0.17 14.09
C VAL A 145 -3.21 -0.88 15.14
N ASN A 146 -4.17 -0.58 16.02
CA ASN A 146 -4.60 -1.52 17.07
C ASN A 146 -5.28 -2.76 16.47
N LYS A 147 -5.98 -2.63 15.35
CA LYS A 147 -6.56 -3.79 14.65
C LYS A 147 -5.48 -4.73 14.12
N VAL A 148 -4.40 -4.18 13.52
CA VAL A 148 -3.26 -4.97 13.04
C VAL A 148 -2.54 -5.64 14.21
N ILE A 149 -2.30 -4.91 15.31
CA ILE A 149 -1.69 -5.43 16.53
C ILE A 149 -2.50 -6.65 17.04
N SER A 150 -3.80 -6.50 17.18
CA SER A 150 -4.70 -7.57 17.64
C SER A 150 -4.74 -8.74 16.65
N TYR A 151 -4.85 -8.47 15.34
CA TYR A 151 -4.89 -9.49 14.29
C TYR A 151 -3.63 -10.36 14.26
N LEU A 152 -2.47 -9.77 14.55
CA LEU A 152 -1.17 -10.44 14.57
C LEU A 152 -0.76 -10.94 15.96
N ASN A 153 -1.59 -10.72 17.01
CA ASN A 153 -1.31 -11.06 18.40
C ASN A 153 0.01 -10.43 18.91
N ILE A 154 0.26 -9.16 18.60
CA ILE A 154 1.42 -8.42 19.10
C ILE A 154 1.11 -7.93 20.51
N GLU A 155 1.74 -8.50 21.54
CA GLU A 155 1.43 -8.17 22.94
C GLU A 155 1.89 -6.75 23.33
N THR A 156 3.10 -6.36 22.95
CA THR A 156 3.66 -5.05 23.31
C THR A 156 4.40 -4.44 22.12
N PRO A 157 3.75 -3.54 21.36
CA PRO A 157 4.39 -2.91 20.20
C PRO A 157 5.51 -1.95 20.65
N LYS A 158 6.68 -2.07 20.02
CA LYS A 158 7.91 -1.33 20.39
C LYS A 158 8.31 -0.26 19.37
N HIS A 159 7.81 -0.34 18.14
CA HIS A 159 8.29 0.44 17.00
C HIS A 159 7.18 1.26 16.33
N LEU A 160 6.22 1.76 17.11
CA LEU A 160 5.10 2.57 16.61
C LEU A 160 5.54 3.88 15.92
N ASP A 161 6.71 4.40 16.29
CA ASP A 161 7.35 5.55 15.64
C ASP A 161 7.58 5.35 14.15
N MET A 162 7.79 4.12 13.70
CA MET A 162 7.95 3.80 12.28
C MET A 162 6.70 4.05 11.45
N ILE A 163 5.51 4.02 12.07
CA ILE A 163 4.24 4.30 11.41
C ILE A 163 3.99 5.81 11.30
N ASP A 164 4.71 6.64 12.07
CA ASP A 164 4.57 8.11 12.06
C ASP A 164 5.34 8.80 10.93
N TYR A 165 6.05 8.02 10.10
CA TYR A 165 6.95 8.52 9.05
C TYR A 165 6.28 9.47 8.04
N ASP A 166 4.97 9.40 7.86
CA ASP A 166 4.27 10.06 6.77
C ASP A 166 3.78 11.50 7.05
N LYS A 167 3.92 12.02 8.27
CA LYS A 167 3.46 13.38 8.61
C LYS A 167 4.16 14.49 7.80
N LYS A 168 5.38 14.23 7.32
CA LYS A 168 6.23 15.23 6.65
C LYS A 168 5.88 15.45 5.17
N TYR A 169 5.22 14.48 4.52
CA TYR A 169 5.07 14.45 3.05
C TYR A 169 3.69 14.89 2.53
N ARG A 170 2.76 15.38 3.38
CA ARG A 170 1.33 15.43 3.07
C ARG A 170 0.68 16.77 2.87
N LYS A 171 1.25 17.86 3.40
CA LYS A 171 0.50 19.13 3.44
C LYS A 171 0.12 19.67 2.06
N ASP A 172 0.98 19.50 1.07
CA ASP A 172 0.83 20.17 -0.22
C ASP A 172 -0.04 19.38 -1.23
N THR A 173 -0.03 18.05 -1.14
CA THR A 173 -0.76 17.20 -2.09
C THR A 173 -2.28 17.17 -1.81
N TYR A 174 -2.68 17.29 -0.55
CA TYR A 174 -4.08 17.17 -0.14
C TYR A 174 -4.97 18.29 -0.68
N THR A 175 -4.48 19.51 -0.71
CA THR A 175 -5.22 20.66 -1.24
C THR A 175 -5.44 20.54 -2.75
N LEU A 176 -4.41 20.13 -3.48
CA LEU A 176 -4.45 19.97 -4.94
C LEU A 176 -5.41 18.84 -5.38
N THR A 177 -5.46 17.73 -4.64
CA THR A 177 -6.36 16.62 -4.93
C THR A 177 -7.81 16.94 -4.65
N HIS A 178 -8.11 17.74 -3.64
CA HIS A 178 -9.45 18.22 -3.36
C HIS A 178 -9.97 19.11 -4.50
N ASP A 179 -9.16 20.01 -4.99
CA ASP A 179 -9.48 20.87 -6.13
C ASP A 179 -9.65 20.07 -7.42
N PHE A 180 -8.87 19.02 -7.64
CA PHE A 180 -9.00 18.13 -8.78
C PHE A 180 -10.34 17.39 -8.75
N LYS A 181 -10.74 16.79 -7.61
CA LYS A 181 -12.05 16.15 -7.42
C LYS A 181 -13.19 17.12 -7.74
N ARG A 182 -13.12 18.31 -7.16
CA ARG A 182 -14.16 19.33 -7.35
C ARG A 182 -14.33 19.77 -8.81
N LYS A 183 -13.24 19.84 -9.57
CA LYS A 183 -13.24 20.29 -10.98
C LYS A 183 -13.61 19.21 -11.98
N ASN A 184 -13.39 17.94 -11.66
CA ASN A 184 -13.48 16.83 -12.61
C ASN A 184 -14.61 15.84 -12.29
N ILE A 185 -15.38 16.04 -11.20
CA ILE A 185 -16.54 15.22 -10.81
C ILE A 185 -16.18 13.72 -10.89
N ILE A 186 -15.16 13.30 -10.15
CA ILE A 186 -14.79 11.90 -10.01
C ILE A 186 -15.24 11.41 -8.62
#